data_12cb77f28a63d2fdd44baec816b76265
#
_entry.id   12cb77f28a63d2fdd44baec816b76265
#
_cell.length_a   1.000
_cell.length_b   1.000
_cell.length_c   1.000
_cell.angle_alpha   90.00
_cell.angle_beta   90.00
_cell.angle_gamma   90.00
#
_symmetry.space_group_name_H-M   'P 1'
#
loop_
_entity.id
_entity.type
_entity.pdbx_description
1 polymer ?
#
loop_
_entity_poly.entity_id
_entity_poly.type
_entity_poly.pdbx_seq_one_letter_code
_entity_poly.pdbx_strand_id
1 'polypeptide(L)'
;MALNDTSTSRAIVGDSSRSIHYPVRGCTRRAVLVGATASLLLPRRAAAESIAVPIRLQAELLAKVVSYDRNFQARTGERVQTLVLQKRGDPESARAAAEMKNALSSISTIGTLPHEEELATYSDAATLAEMCRARKVSILYLAPGFSEQVDTLRETMGDLSLLTVGSVAEYVPNGIVLGFDLVSGRSKLLVNLTQARRQRIEFRSEILRLTKVYE
;
A
#
# COMPACT_ATOMS: atom_id res chain seq x y z
N MET A 1 -17.21 -59.63 0.38
CA MET A 1 -18.02 -60.13 1.52
C MET A 1 -18.78 -58.92 2.03
N ALA A 2 -19.94 -58.73 1.48
CA ALA A 2 -21.25 -58.82 2.08
C ALA A 2 -21.56 -57.50 2.80
N LEU A 3 -22.36 -56.63 2.23
CA LEU A 3 -23.82 -56.62 2.11
C LEU A 3 -24.51 -56.00 3.34
N ASN A 4 -25.27 -55.01 3.04
CA ASN A 4 -26.73 -54.76 3.25
C ASN A 4 -27.02 -53.88 4.49
N ASP A 5 -28.04 -53.10 4.60
CA ASP A 5 -29.29 -52.93 3.83
C ASP A 5 -29.98 -51.64 4.21
N THR A 6 -30.60 -50.97 3.27
CA THR A 6 -31.98 -50.51 3.13
C THR A 6 -32.90 -50.41 4.37
N SER A 7 -33.62 -49.28 4.47
CA SER A 7 -35.13 -49.24 4.56
C SER A 7 -35.61 -47.82 4.80
N THR A 8 -36.24 -47.14 3.86
CA THR A 8 -37.62 -47.17 3.38
C THR A 8 -38.68 -46.69 4.37
N SER A 9 -39.34 -45.59 3.95
CA SER A 9 -40.79 -45.31 3.99
C SER A 9 -41.38 -44.72 5.29
N ARG A 10 -42.15 -43.69 5.28
CA ARG A 10 -43.45 -43.50 4.68
C ARG A 10 -44.00 -42.09 4.94
N ALA A 11 -44.70 -41.57 3.97
CA ALA A 11 -45.58 -40.42 4.00
C ALA A 11 -46.80 -40.65 4.87
N ILE A 12 -47.32 -39.59 5.52
CA ILE A 12 -48.74 -39.49 5.86
C ILE A 12 -49.19 -38.07 5.50
N VAL A 13 -50.13 -38.07 4.59
CA VAL A 13 -51.05 -36.99 4.19
C VAL A 13 -52.07 -36.79 5.27
N GLY A 14 -52.42 -35.55 5.60
CA GLY A 14 -53.51 -35.20 6.52
C GLY A 14 -54.01 -33.80 6.23
N ASP A 15 -54.93 -33.72 5.31
CA ASP A 15 -55.84 -32.62 5.00
C ASP A 15 -56.79 -32.33 6.17
N SER A 16 -57.00 -31.07 6.52
CA SER A 16 -58.25 -30.61 7.08
C SER A 16 -58.40 -29.11 7.09
N SER A 17 -59.08 -28.62 6.12
CA SER A 17 -59.73 -27.32 6.06
C SER A 17 -60.65 -27.07 7.29
N ARG A 18 -60.52 -25.94 7.95
CA ARG A 18 -61.66 -25.28 8.60
C ARG A 18 -61.48 -23.76 8.57
N SER A 19 -62.29 -23.18 7.69
CA SER A 19 -62.68 -21.77 7.70
C SER A 19 -63.49 -21.46 8.92
N ILE A 20 -63.18 -20.42 9.66
CA ILE A 20 -64.11 -19.74 10.54
C ILE A 20 -64.06 -18.25 10.28
N HIS A 21 -65.17 -17.70 9.99
CA HIS A 21 -65.52 -16.33 9.63
C HIS A 21 -65.94 -15.50 10.85
N TYR A 22 -65.52 -14.18 10.80
CA TYR A 22 -66.10 -12.94 11.34
C TYR A 22 -65.97 -12.59 12.85
N PRO A 23 -66.23 -11.30 13.22
CA PRO A 23 -66.46 -10.09 12.41
C PRO A 23 -65.56 -8.86 12.74
N VAL A 24 -65.62 -7.93 11.82
CA VAL A 24 -65.16 -6.56 11.92
C VAL A 24 -65.89 -5.75 12.99
N ARG A 25 -65.22 -5.06 13.87
CA ARG A 25 -65.70 -3.77 14.41
C ARG A 25 -64.48 -2.85 14.61
N GLY A 26 -64.58 -1.71 13.95
CA GLY A 26 -63.59 -0.64 13.96
C GLY A 26 -63.53 0.11 15.28
N CYS A 27 -62.40 0.75 15.48
CA CYS A 27 -62.36 2.13 16.02
C CYS A 27 -60.94 2.71 15.89
N THR A 28 -60.89 3.77 15.09
CA THR A 28 -60.15 5.02 15.24
C THR A 28 -58.70 5.03 15.74
N ARG A 29 -57.84 5.42 14.76
CA ARG A 29 -56.89 6.51 14.82
C ARG A 29 -55.98 6.67 16.04
N ARG A 30 -54.70 6.34 15.82
CA ARG A 30 -53.59 7.27 16.01
C ARG A 30 -52.35 6.63 15.38
N ALA A 31 -52.07 7.01 14.15
CA ALA A 31 -50.79 6.72 13.52
C ALA A 31 -49.72 7.56 14.22
N VAL A 32 -48.90 6.94 15.04
CA VAL A 32 -47.61 7.49 15.48
C VAL A 32 -46.61 7.04 14.43
N LEU A 33 -46.29 7.96 13.51
CA LEU A 33 -45.13 7.85 12.61
C LEU A 33 -43.85 7.98 13.46
N VAL A 34 -43.36 6.85 13.95
CA VAL A 34 -41.97 6.77 14.42
C VAL A 34 -41.11 6.66 13.16
N GLY A 35 -40.62 7.81 12.72
CA GLY A 35 -39.60 7.87 11.65
C GLY A 35 -38.30 7.24 12.14
N ALA A 36 -38.08 5.98 11.81
CA ALA A 36 -36.79 5.33 11.92
C ALA A 36 -35.89 5.92 10.83
N THR A 37 -35.14 6.95 11.17
CA THR A 37 -33.98 7.41 10.36
C THR A 37 -32.91 6.32 10.45
N ALA A 38 -33.00 5.34 9.57
CA ALA A 38 -31.90 4.44 9.31
C ALA A 38 -30.76 5.26 8.68
N SER A 39 -29.85 5.75 9.50
CA SER A 39 -28.57 6.29 9.05
C SER A 39 -27.82 5.15 8.36
N LEU A 40 -27.87 5.13 7.04
CA LEU A 40 -27.03 4.29 6.20
C LEU A 40 -25.58 4.74 6.44
N LEU A 41 -24.93 4.11 7.41
CA LEU A 41 -23.47 4.08 7.52
C LEU A 41 -22.95 3.32 6.29
N LEU A 42 -22.90 4.02 5.14
CA LEU A 42 -22.15 3.54 4.00
C LEU A 42 -20.70 3.40 4.48
N PRO A 43 -20.12 2.20 4.41
CA PRO A 43 -18.70 2.05 4.68
C PRO A 43 -17.97 3.00 3.72
N ARG A 44 -17.26 3.97 4.29
CA ARG A 44 -16.38 4.85 3.52
C ARG A 44 -15.34 3.92 2.90
N ARG A 45 -15.55 3.54 1.64
CA ARG A 45 -14.52 2.85 0.86
C ARG A 45 -13.32 3.76 0.91
N ALA A 46 -12.30 3.37 1.66
CA ALA A 46 -10.98 3.95 1.52
C ALA A 46 -10.66 3.91 0.02
N ALA A 47 -10.45 5.07 -0.59
CA ALA A 47 -10.03 5.11 -1.97
C ALA A 47 -8.76 4.27 -2.06
N ALA A 48 -8.79 3.22 -2.91
CA ALA A 48 -7.63 2.39 -3.12
C ALA A 48 -6.50 3.29 -3.61
N GLU A 49 -5.35 3.22 -2.94
CA GLU A 49 -4.16 3.97 -3.34
C GLU A 49 -3.72 3.50 -4.71
N SER A 50 -3.66 4.41 -5.69
CA SER A 50 -3.40 4.06 -7.07
C SER A 50 -1.90 4.12 -7.40
N ILE A 51 -1.36 3.02 -7.90
CA ILE A 51 -0.03 2.97 -8.52
C ILE A 51 -0.16 3.48 -9.96
N ALA A 52 0.22 4.73 -10.21
CA ALA A 52 0.10 5.36 -11.52
C ALA A 52 1.10 4.77 -12.54
N VAL A 53 2.32 4.47 -12.10
CA VAL A 53 3.40 3.94 -12.95
C VAL A 53 3.61 2.46 -12.66
N PRO A 54 3.70 1.58 -13.68
CA PRO A 54 3.95 0.15 -13.48
C PRO A 54 5.20 -0.10 -12.61
N ILE A 55 5.10 -1.03 -11.66
CA ILE A 55 6.15 -1.29 -10.66
C ILE A 55 7.49 -1.65 -11.31
N ARG A 56 7.46 -2.43 -12.38
CA ARG A 56 8.68 -2.76 -13.13
C ARG A 56 9.38 -1.53 -13.66
N LEU A 57 8.63 -0.55 -14.20
CA LEU A 57 9.20 0.70 -14.66
C LEU A 57 9.70 1.57 -13.49
N GLN A 58 9.02 1.54 -12.34
CA GLN A 58 9.52 2.20 -11.12
C GLN A 58 10.88 1.65 -10.70
N ALA A 59 11.07 0.32 -10.75
CA ALA A 59 12.35 -0.33 -10.43
C ALA A 59 13.47 0.11 -11.39
N GLU A 60 13.20 0.13 -12.68
CA GLU A 60 14.16 0.59 -13.71
C GLU A 60 14.53 2.07 -13.54
N LEU A 61 13.53 2.92 -13.25
CA LEU A 61 13.75 4.34 -12.98
C LEU A 61 14.55 4.55 -11.70
N LEU A 62 14.20 3.83 -10.62
CA LEU A 62 14.92 3.88 -9.36
C LEU A 62 16.40 3.53 -9.53
N ALA A 63 16.69 2.41 -10.20
CA ALA A 63 18.06 1.96 -10.44
C ALA A 63 18.92 2.98 -11.19
N LYS A 64 18.29 3.81 -12.04
CA LYS A 64 18.98 4.89 -12.77
C LYS A 64 19.07 6.18 -11.95
N VAL A 65 18.02 6.56 -11.24
CA VAL A 65 17.93 7.85 -10.54
C VAL A 65 18.92 7.95 -9.40
N VAL A 66 19.21 6.86 -8.71
CA VAL A 66 20.18 6.85 -7.60
C VAL A 66 21.58 7.28 -8.03
N SER A 67 21.95 7.11 -9.30
CA SER A 67 23.25 7.60 -9.84
C SER A 67 23.37 9.12 -9.86
N TYR A 68 22.25 9.83 -9.73
CA TYR A 68 22.22 11.29 -9.65
C TYR A 68 22.25 11.82 -8.21
N ASP A 69 22.28 10.95 -7.20
CA ASP A 69 22.56 11.34 -5.83
C ASP A 69 24.07 11.37 -5.61
N ARG A 70 24.60 12.56 -5.28
CA ARG A 70 26.04 12.76 -5.06
C ARG A 70 26.59 11.96 -3.89
N ASN A 71 25.73 11.69 -2.90
CA ASN A 71 26.11 11.01 -1.68
C ASN A 71 25.82 9.50 -1.74
N PHE A 72 25.30 8.98 -2.86
CA PHE A 72 24.83 7.60 -2.97
C PHE A 72 25.91 6.59 -2.58
N GLN A 73 27.07 6.64 -3.22
CA GLN A 73 28.15 5.69 -2.98
C GLN A 73 28.72 5.78 -1.56
N ALA A 74 28.88 7.00 -1.03
CA ALA A 74 29.36 7.20 0.34
C ALA A 74 28.36 6.65 1.39
N ARG A 75 27.07 6.69 1.08
CA ARG A 75 25.99 6.20 1.95
C ARG A 75 25.80 4.69 1.87
N THR A 76 25.93 4.10 0.69
CA THR A 76 25.69 2.67 0.45
C THR A 76 26.90 1.79 0.68
N GLY A 77 28.11 2.32 0.52
CA GLY A 77 29.32 1.53 0.53
C GLY A 77 29.45 0.66 -0.72
N GLU A 78 29.76 -0.61 -0.54
CA GLU A 78 30.04 -1.57 -1.63
C GLU A 78 28.80 -2.25 -2.21
N ARG A 79 27.66 -2.21 -1.49
CA ARG A 79 26.41 -2.89 -1.88
C ARG A 79 25.20 -2.08 -1.45
N VAL A 80 24.21 -2.03 -2.32
CA VAL A 80 22.94 -1.37 -2.04
C VAL A 80 22.01 -2.35 -1.31
N GLN A 81 21.61 -2.01 -0.09
CA GLN A 81 20.61 -2.73 0.67
C GLN A 81 19.24 -2.06 0.46
N THR A 82 18.34 -2.76 -0.21
CA THR A 82 16.98 -2.26 -0.46
C THR A 82 15.99 -3.02 0.40
N LEU A 83 15.27 -2.30 1.25
CA LEU A 83 14.14 -2.84 2.01
C LEU A 83 12.83 -2.48 1.32
N VAL A 84 12.08 -3.48 0.92
CA VAL A 84 10.75 -3.31 0.31
C VAL A 84 9.69 -3.56 1.39
N LEU A 85 8.97 -2.52 1.74
CA LEU A 85 8.02 -2.53 2.85
C LEU A 85 6.60 -2.82 2.36
N GLN A 86 5.94 -3.81 2.97
CA GLN A 86 4.53 -4.11 2.76
C GLN A 86 3.70 -3.81 4.01
N LYS A 87 2.45 -3.41 3.83
CA LYS A 87 1.50 -3.21 4.93
C LYS A 87 0.93 -4.56 5.38
N ARG A 88 0.88 -4.76 6.69
CA ARG A 88 0.31 -5.97 7.28
C ARG A 88 -1.19 -6.08 6.95
N GLY A 89 -1.62 -7.26 6.48
CA GLY A 89 -3.03 -7.54 6.20
C GLY A 89 -3.58 -6.89 4.94
N ASP A 90 -2.72 -6.29 4.11
CA ASP A 90 -3.09 -5.67 2.84
C ASP A 90 -2.55 -6.50 1.66
N PRO A 91 -3.41 -7.28 0.97
CA PRO A 91 -2.99 -8.12 -0.15
C PRO A 91 -2.44 -7.33 -1.35
N GLU A 92 -2.93 -6.12 -1.59
CA GLU A 92 -2.46 -5.28 -2.69
C GLU A 92 -1.05 -4.77 -2.38
N SER A 93 -0.81 -4.33 -1.15
CA SER A 93 0.51 -3.97 -0.67
C SER A 93 1.50 -5.12 -0.78
N ALA A 94 1.10 -6.33 -0.37
CA ALA A 94 1.95 -7.51 -0.43
C ALA A 94 2.29 -7.89 -1.88
N ARG A 95 1.31 -7.84 -2.79
CA ARG A 95 1.52 -8.11 -4.21
C ARG A 95 2.47 -7.10 -4.84
N ALA A 96 2.26 -5.81 -4.60
CA ALA A 96 3.09 -4.75 -5.13
C ALA A 96 4.53 -4.82 -4.60
N ALA A 97 4.71 -5.13 -3.31
CA ALA A 97 6.02 -5.32 -2.72
C ALA A 97 6.77 -6.52 -3.32
N ALA A 98 6.10 -7.65 -3.50
CA ALA A 98 6.69 -8.82 -4.15
C ALA A 98 7.08 -8.53 -5.61
N GLU A 99 6.24 -7.81 -6.36
CA GLU A 99 6.52 -7.40 -7.74
C GLU A 99 7.75 -6.46 -7.79
N MET A 100 7.87 -5.49 -6.87
CA MET A 100 9.03 -4.60 -6.80
C MET A 100 10.31 -5.38 -6.49
N LYS A 101 10.28 -6.27 -5.49
CA LYS A 101 11.42 -7.12 -5.18
C LYS A 101 11.87 -7.92 -6.40
N ASN A 102 10.95 -8.59 -7.09
CA ASN A 102 11.26 -9.38 -8.28
C ASN A 102 11.80 -8.51 -9.43
N ALA A 103 11.22 -7.32 -9.62
CA ALA A 103 11.67 -6.38 -10.64
C ALA A 103 13.11 -5.89 -10.35
N LEU A 104 13.42 -5.53 -9.11
CA LEU A 104 14.77 -5.15 -8.71
C LEU A 104 15.74 -6.32 -8.87
N SER A 105 15.41 -7.52 -8.40
CA SER A 105 16.28 -8.71 -8.52
C SER A 105 16.58 -9.10 -9.99
N SER A 106 15.80 -8.62 -10.95
CA SER A 106 16.07 -8.80 -12.39
C SER A 106 17.04 -7.78 -12.99
N ILE A 107 17.39 -6.73 -12.24
CA ILE A 107 18.32 -5.68 -12.65
C ILE A 107 19.73 -6.10 -12.17
N SER A 108 20.74 -5.88 -12.97
CA SER A 108 22.12 -6.30 -12.64
C SER A 108 22.77 -5.41 -11.58
N THR A 109 22.47 -4.11 -11.60
CA THR A 109 23.07 -3.12 -10.68
C THR A 109 22.09 -2.01 -10.38
N ILE A 110 22.14 -1.47 -9.17
CA ILE A 110 21.47 -0.21 -8.80
C ILE A 110 22.53 0.89 -8.78
N GLY A 111 22.36 1.89 -9.64
CA GLY A 111 23.47 2.78 -9.98
C GLY A 111 24.59 2.01 -10.68
N THR A 112 25.71 1.82 -10.00
CA THR A 112 26.85 1.03 -10.49
C THR A 112 27.22 -0.10 -9.52
N LEU A 113 26.42 -0.31 -8.47
CA LEU A 113 26.74 -1.21 -7.37
C LEU A 113 25.88 -2.48 -7.41
N PRO A 114 26.43 -3.61 -6.93
CA PRO A 114 25.64 -4.79 -6.64
C PRO A 114 24.60 -4.46 -5.55
N HIS A 115 23.50 -5.19 -5.54
CA HIS A 115 22.39 -4.91 -4.62
C HIS A 115 21.77 -6.18 -4.07
N GLU A 116 20.97 -6.00 -3.03
CA GLU A 116 20.20 -7.04 -2.38
C GLU A 116 18.85 -6.46 -1.92
N GLU A 117 17.77 -7.20 -2.14
CA GLU A 117 16.41 -6.79 -1.78
C GLU A 117 15.83 -7.71 -0.73
N GLU A 118 15.28 -7.11 0.30
CA GLU A 118 14.54 -7.81 1.34
C GLU A 118 13.10 -7.29 1.45
N LEU A 119 12.16 -8.22 1.67
CA LEU A 119 10.78 -7.88 2.01
C LEU A 119 10.65 -7.76 3.54
N ALA A 120 9.98 -6.69 3.98
CA ALA A 120 9.61 -6.54 5.38
C ALA A 120 8.13 -6.18 5.51
N THR A 121 7.50 -6.70 6.56
CA THR A 121 6.13 -6.31 6.92
C THR A 121 6.19 -5.21 7.97
N TYR A 122 5.50 -4.11 7.71
CA TYR A 122 5.42 -2.99 8.63
C TYR A 122 4.75 -3.39 9.95
N SER A 123 5.37 -3.08 11.06
CA SER A 123 4.80 -3.15 12.42
C SER A 123 4.54 -1.74 12.96
N ASP A 124 5.61 -0.98 13.13
CA ASP A 124 5.63 0.39 13.59
C ASP A 124 6.90 1.11 13.09
N ALA A 125 6.91 2.44 13.18
CA ALA A 125 8.00 3.24 12.62
C ALA A 125 9.32 3.12 13.40
N ALA A 126 9.27 2.92 14.73
CA ALA A 126 10.46 2.81 15.56
C ALA A 126 11.20 1.51 15.26
N THR A 127 10.49 0.38 15.26
CA THR A 127 11.05 -0.94 14.87
C THR A 127 11.61 -0.90 13.45
N LEU A 128 10.91 -0.25 12.51
CA LEU A 128 11.40 -0.10 11.14
C LEU A 128 12.72 0.72 11.10
N ALA A 129 12.81 1.81 11.86
CA ALA A 129 14.04 2.62 11.91
C ALA A 129 15.23 1.82 12.48
N GLU A 130 15.00 1.04 13.52
CA GLU A 130 16.03 0.15 14.08
C GLU A 130 16.47 -0.90 13.07
N MET A 131 15.52 -1.53 12.36
CA MET A 131 15.81 -2.46 11.28
C MET A 131 16.64 -1.81 10.16
N CYS A 132 16.27 -0.62 9.73
CA CYS A 132 17.01 0.12 8.72
C CYS A 132 18.45 0.42 9.15
N ARG A 133 18.67 0.80 10.41
CA ARG A 133 20.02 1.03 10.95
C ARG A 133 20.83 -0.26 11.04
N ALA A 134 20.26 -1.31 11.63
CA ALA A 134 20.94 -2.58 11.84
C ALA A 134 21.38 -3.24 10.53
N ARG A 135 20.57 -3.13 9.49
CA ARG A 135 20.83 -3.73 8.16
C ARG A 135 21.51 -2.77 7.19
N LYS A 136 21.83 -1.55 7.61
CA LYS A 136 22.43 -0.51 6.75
C LYS A 136 21.62 -0.29 5.46
N VAL A 137 20.29 -0.20 5.60
CA VAL A 137 19.37 0.00 4.48
C VAL A 137 19.72 1.31 3.78
N SER A 138 19.95 1.24 2.47
CA SER A 138 20.28 2.39 1.62
C SER A 138 19.03 2.95 0.93
N ILE A 139 18.07 2.07 0.62
CA ILE A 139 16.81 2.39 -0.05
C ILE A 139 15.67 1.72 0.71
N LEU A 140 14.65 2.49 1.08
CA LEU A 140 13.40 2.00 1.65
C LEU A 140 12.28 2.28 0.65
N TYR A 141 11.72 1.23 0.06
CA TYR A 141 10.58 1.33 -0.84
C TYR A 141 9.28 1.01 -0.11
N LEU A 142 8.30 1.90 -0.20
CA LEU A 142 6.97 1.74 0.38
C LEU A 142 5.99 1.29 -0.70
N ALA A 143 5.42 0.10 -0.53
CA ALA A 143 4.29 -0.38 -1.34
C ALA A 143 3.02 0.46 -1.04
N PRO A 144 1.88 0.26 -1.72
CA PRO A 144 0.62 0.94 -1.38
C PRO A 144 0.14 0.63 0.04
N GLY A 145 -0.75 1.46 0.58
CA GLY A 145 -1.42 1.25 1.86
C GLY A 145 -0.83 2.07 3.01
N PHE A 146 0.13 2.97 2.76
CA PHE A 146 0.83 3.71 3.82
C PHE A 146 0.39 5.18 4.00
N SER A 147 -0.66 5.65 3.32
CA SER A 147 -1.07 7.07 3.39
C SER A 147 -1.23 7.60 4.82
N GLU A 148 -1.78 6.79 5.73
CA GLU A 148 -1.94 7.17 7.14
C GLU A 148 -0.63 7.17 7.94
N GLN A 149 0.38 6.44 7.47
CA GLN A 149 1.67 6.28 8.16
C GLN A 149 2.76 7.19 7.59
N VAL A 150 2.54 7.85 6.45
CA VAL A 150 3.58 8.64 5.77
C VAL A 150 4.14 9.74 6.67
N ASP A 151 3.31 10.45 7.42
CA ASP A 151 3.79 11.50 8.33
C ASP A 151 4.70 10.96 9.43
N THR A 152 4.30 9.85 10.06
CA THR A 152 5.12 9.19 11.08
C THR A 152 6.43 8.65 10.49
N LEU A 153 6.37 8.08 9.28
CA LEU A 153 7.55 7.61 8.55
C LEU A 153 8.48 8.76 8.17
N ARG A 154 7.93 9.89 7.70
CA ARG A 154 8.69 11.11 7.40
C ARG A 154 9.52 11.57 8.60
N GLU A 155 8.89 11.62 9.77
CA GLU A 155 9.58 12.05 10.99
C GLU A 155 10.64 11.06 11.44
N THR A 156 10.27 9.78 11.51
CA THR A 156 11.16 8.73 12.04
C THR A 156 12.34 8.42 11.10
N MET A 157 12.13 8.49 9.78
CA MET A 157 13.18 8.24 8.78
C MET A 157 14.00 9.49 8.44
N GLY A 158 13.56 10.68 8.86
CA GLY A 158 14.19 11.95 8.50
C GLY A 158 15.66 12.06 8.91
N ASP A 159 16.04 11.45 10.01
CA ASP A 159 17.41 11.47 10.52
C ASP A 159 18.28 10.31 10.03
N LEU A 160 17.70 9.41 9.23
CA LEU A 160 18.43 8.29 8.63
C LEU A 160 18.99 8.67 7.26
N SER A 161 20.23 8.25 7.03
CA SER A 161 20.88 8.44 5.72
C SER A 161 20.46 7.34 4.75
N LEU A 162 19.19 7.36 4.30
CA LEU A 162 18.62 6.40 3.36
C LEU A 162 17.65 7.09 2.41
N LEU A 163 17.44 6.54 1.22
CA LEU A 163 16.48 7.05 0.24
C LEU A 163 15.11 6.40 0.47
N THR A 164 14.12 7.19 0.87
CA THR A 164 12.73 6.73 0.90
C THR A 164 12.07 6.89 -0.47
N VAL A 165 11.38 5.84 -0.93
CA VAL A 165 10.75 5.77 -2.25
C VAL A 165 9.31 5.31 -2.09
N GLY A 166 8.36 6.00 -2.68
CA GLY A 166 6.94 5.64 -2.64
C GLY A 166 6.45 5.06 -3.96
N SER A 167 5.67 3.98 -3.88
CA SER A 167 4.94 3.44 -5.04
C SER A 167 3.81 4.34 -5.51
N VAL A 168 3.31 5.19 -4.62
CA VAL A 168 2.14 6.05 -4.79
C VAL A 168 2.60 7.50 -4.81
N ALA A 169 2.11 8.27 -5.80
CA ALA A 169 2.57 9.65 -6.03
C ALA A 169 2.29 10.59 -4.84
N GLU A 170 1.18 10.35 -4.14
CA GLU A 170 0.73 11.16 -3.00
C GLU A 170 1.65 11.07 -1.78
N TYR A 171 2.52 10.07 -1.70
CA TYR A 171 3.47 9.96 -0.59
C TYR A 171 4.55 11.05 -0.63
N VAL A 172 4.91 11.53 -1.84
CA VAL A 172 6.02 12.48 -2.01
C VAL A 172 5.72 13.85 -1.41
N PRO A 173 4.58 14.52 -1.69
CA PRO A 173 4.26 15.79 -1.03
C PRO A 173 4.13 15.65 0.49
N ASN A 174 3.83 14.44 1.00
CA ASN A 174 3.67 14.15 2.42
C ASN A 174 4.97 13.72 3.12
N GLY A 175 6.12 13.69 2.40
CA GLY A 175 7.43 13.54 3.01
C GLY A 175 8.22 12.29 2.65
N ILE A 176 7.85 11.56 1.61
CA ILE A 176 8.71 10.56 0.98
C ILE A 176 9.58 11.25 -0.07
N VAL A 177 10.86 10.89 -0.13
CA VAL A 177 11.85 11.63 -0.95
C VAL A 177 11.59 11.49 -2.43
N LEU A 178 11.37 10.26 -2.91
CA LEU A 178 11.23 9.95 -4.33
C LEU A 178 9.93 9.22 -4.60
N GLY A 179 9.29 9.50 -5.71
CA GLY A 179 8.12 8.78 -6.19
C GLY A 179 7.96 8.92 -7.70
N PHE A 180 6.87 8.33 -8.18
CA PHE A 180 6.58 8.21 -9.60
C PHE A 180 5.14 8.60 -9.87
N ASP A 181 4.91 9.35 -10.95
CA ASP A 181 3.59 9.76 -11.41
C ASP A 181 3.46 9.56 -12.91
N LEU A 182 2.24 9.55 -13.41
CA LEU A 182 1.94 9.48 -14.83
C LEU A 182 1.25 10.78 -15.26
N VAL A 183 1.98 11.64 -15.98
CA VAL A 183 1.48 12.91 -16.46
C VAL A 183 1.37 12.86 -17.98
N SER A 184 0.15 13.00 -18.51
CA SER A 184 -0.12 12.94 -19.96
C SER A 184 0.46 11.66 -20.62
N GLY A 185 0.34 10.51 -19.94
CA GLY A 185 0.82 9.21 -20.42
C GLY A 185 2.34 9.01 -20.34
N ARG A 186 3.08 9.93 -19.72
CA ARG A 186 4.53 9.85 -19.54
C ARG A 186 4.88 9.73 -18.07
N SER A 187 5.80 8.83 -17.75
CA SER A 187 6.34 8.71 -16.39
C SER A 187 7.05 9.99 -15.98
N LYS A 188 6.68 10.51 -14.82
CA LYS A 188 7.29 11.69 -14.21
C LYS A 188 7.87 11.31 -12.85
N LEU A 189 9.10 11.71 -12.60
CA LEU A 189 9.71 11.59 -11.28
C LEU A 189 9.20 12.71 -10.38
N LEU A 190 8.97 12.37 -9.12
CA LEU A 190 8.57 13.30 -8.06
C LEU A 190 9.67 13.31 -7.01
N VAL A 191 10.07 14.46 -6.52
CA VAL A 191 11.12 14.61 -5.49
C VAL A 191 10.67 15.61 -4.43
N ASN A 192 10.77 15.22 -3.17
CA ASN A 192 10.64 16.11 -2.02
C ASN A 192 12.04 16.55 -1.56
N LEU A 193 12.41 17.80 -1.84
CA LEU A 193 13.74 18.32 -1.52
C LEU A 193 13.96 18.54 -0.03
N THR A 194 12.93 18.95 0.70
CA THR A 194 13.03 19.14 2.15
C THR A 194 13.37 17.82 2.83
N GLN A 195 12.65 16.76 2.49
CA GLN A 195 12.92 15.43 3.04
C GLN A 195 14.23 14.84 2.52
N ALA A 196 14.59 15.08 1.27
CA ALA A 196 15.88 14.67 0.71
C ALA A 196 17.07 15.23 1.52
N ARG A 197 17.03 16.53 1.83
CA ARG A 197 18.06 17.18 2.66
C ARG A 197 18.17 16.57 4.05
N ARG A 198 17.03 16.28 4.70
CA ARG A 198 16.99 15.60 6.01
C ARG A 198 17.63 14.23 5.96
N GLN A 199 17.37 13.46 4.90
CA GLN A 199 17.91 12.12 4.68
C GLN A 199 19.30 12.12 4.02
N ARG A 200 19.95 13.30 3.90
CA ARG A 200 21.30 13.47 3.30
C ARG A 200 21.38 13.00 1.85
N ILE A 201 20.28 13.14 1.12
CA ILE A 201 20.18 12.89 -0.31
C ILE A 201 20.45 14.20 -1.05
N GLU A 202 21.40 14.19 -1.98
CA GLU A 202 21.76 15.36 -2.76
C GLU A 202 21.67 15.08 -4.25
N PHE A 203 20.51 15.33 -4.83
CA PHE A 203 20.31 15.14 -6.26
C PHE A 203 21.03 16.21 -7.09
N ARG A 204 21.64 15.77 -8.18
CA ARG A 204 22.26 16.67 -9.18
C ARG A 204 21.18 17.47 -9.90
N SER A 205 21.52 18.69 -10.33
CA SER A 205 20.60 19.61 -11.01
C SER A 205 20.01 19.05 -12.31
N GLU A 206 20.76 18.18 -12.98
CA GLU A 206 20.36 17.54 -14.24
C GLU A 206 19.08 16.73 -14.05
N ILE A 207 18.98 15.93 -12.99
CA ILE A 207 17.78 15.13 -12.74
C ILE A 207 16.64 16.00 -12.21
N LEU A 208 16.93 17.01 -11.38
CA LEU A 208 15.92 17.89 -10.82
C LEU A 208 15.12 18.67 -11.89
N ARG A 209 15.74 19.01 -13.01
CA ARG A 209 15.07 19.65 -14.15
C ARG A 209 14.02 18.75 -14.82
N LEU A 210 14.15 17.43 -14.66
CA LEU A 210 13.24 16.43 -15.24
C LEU A 210 12.16 15.97 -14.24
N THR A 211 12.25 16.40 -12.98
CA THR A 211 11.35 16.00 -11.91
C THR A 211 10.29 17.07 -11.63
N LYS A 212 9.21 16.65 -10.97
CA LYS A 212 8.32 17.58 -10.23
C LYS A 212 8.87 17.68 -8.80
N VAL A 213 9.24 18.88 -8.41
CA VAL A 213 9.86 19.15 -7.12
C VAL A 213 8.81 19.63 -6.12
N TYR A 214 8.89 19.12 -4.90
CA TYR A 214 8.16 19.56 -3.70
C TYR A 214 9.17 20.08 -2.67
N GLU A 215 8.81 21.16 -1.98
CA GLU A 215 9.59 21.82 -0.93
C GLU A 215 8.84 21.87 0.40
#